data_db96f0a543b8b984a2561a0dd8bf9db8
#
_entry.id   db96f0a543b8b984a2561a0dd8bf9db8
#
_cell.length_a   1.000
_cell.length_b   1.000
_cell.length_c   1.000
_cell.angle_alpha   90.00
_cell.angle_beta   90.00
_cell.angle_gamma   90.00
#
_symmetry.space_group_name_H-M   'P 1'
#
loop_
_entity.id
_entity.type
_entity.pdbx_description
1 polymer ?
#
loop_
_entity_poly.entity_id
_entity_poly.type
_entity_poly.pdbx_seq_one_letter_code
_entity_poly.pdbx_strand_id
1 'polypeptide(L)'
;MPMWIKPEQYRVVGACLAAARRRAKLTQIQAAERLGRTQSFVSEIERGLRRVDVLEIILIARGLRANPLKLFAEIARSAGPA
;
A
#
# COMPACT_ATOMS: atom_id res chain seq x y z
N MET A 1 -15.13 -5.70 8.37
CA MET A 1 -14.92 -5.21 6.99
C MET A 1 -16.24 -4.74 6.44
N PRO A 2 -16.32 -3.55 5.85
CA PRO A 2 -17.57 -3.09 5.25
C PRO A 2 -18.02 -4.04 4.15
N MET A 3 -19.33 -4.30 4.08
CA MET A 3 -19.87 -5.25 3.11
C MET A 3 -19.78 -4.76 1.67
N TRP A 4 -19.66 -3.45 1.48
CA TRP A 4 -19.60 -2.84 0.16
C TRP A 4 -18.18 -2.77 -0.44
N ILE A 5 -17.17 -3.20 0.34
CA ILE A 5 -15.79 -3.30 -0.14
C ILE A 5 -15.40 -4.77 -0.12
N LYS A 6 -14.96 -5.27 -1.27
CA LYS A 6 -14.59 -6.69 -1.42
C LYS A 6 -13.15 -6.91 -1.00
N PRO A 7 -12.81 -8.09 -0.45
CA PRO A 7 -11.42 -8.41 -0.10
C PRO A 7 -10.44 -8.20 -1.24
N GLU A 8 -10.86 -8.50 -2.48
CA GLU A 8 -10.00 -8.34 -3.65
C GLU A 8 -9.54 -6.90 -3.85
N GLN A 9 -10.34 -5.93 -3.42
CA GLN A 9 -9.98 -4.52 -3.55
C GLN A 9 -8.85 -4.14 -2.61
N TYR A 10 -8.77 -4.76 -1.44
CA TYR A 10 -7.63 -4.55 -0.54
C TYR A 10 -6.35 -5.19 -1.09
N ARG A 11 -6.47 -6.30 -1.82
CA ARG A 11 -5.31 -6.88 -2.51
C ARG A 11 -4.78 -5.97 -3.60
N VAL A 12 -5.67 -5.28 -4.29
CA VAL A 12 -5.28 -4.29 -5.31
C VAL A 12 -4.50 -3.16 -4.67
N VAL A 13 -4.96 -2.64 -3.53
CA VAL A 13 -4.24 -1.61 -2.78
C VAL A 13 -2.86 -2.13 -2.40
N GLY A 14 -2.80 -3.32 -1.83
CA GLY A 14 -1.54 -3.94 -1.44
C GLY A 14 -0.59 -4.13 -2.60
N ALA A 15 -1.09 -4.54 -3.76
CA ALA A 15 -0.27 -4.73 -4.95
C ALA A 15 0.32 -3.40 -5.44
N CYS A 16 -0.45 -2.31 -5.38
CA CYS A 16 0.04 -0.99 -5.74
C CYS A 16 1.17 -0.53 -4.80
N LEU A 17 1.00 -0.77 -3.51
CA LEU A 17 2.03 -0.42 -2.52
C LEU A 17 3.28 -1.27 -2.70
N ALA A 18 3.13 -2.56 -2.98
CA ALA A 18 4.26 -3.44 -3.28
C ALA A 18 5.01 -2.97 -4.53
N ALA A 19 4.29 -2.55 -5.57
CA ALA A 19 4.90 -2.03 -6.79
C ALA A 19 5.70 -0.75 -6.50
N ALA A 20 5.14 0.15 -5.68
CA ALA A 20 5.85 1.37 -5.30
C ALA A 20 7.13 1.05 -4.51
N ARG A 21 7.06 0.07 -3.60
CA ARG A 21 8.23 -0.39 -2.86
C ARG A 21 9.32 -0.92 -3.80
N ARG A 22 8.92 -1.74 -4.78
CA ARG A 22 9.88 -2.32 -5.73
C ARG A 22 10.49 -1.26 -6.65
N ARG A 23 9.71 -0.27 -7.06
CA ARG A 23 10.24 0.86 -7.82
C ARG A 23 11.28 1.64 -7.03
N ALA A 24 11.11 1.71 -5.70
CA ALA A 24 12.08 2.33 -4.81
C ALA A 24 13.28 1.43 -4.54
N LYS A 25 13.28 0.19 -5.07
CA LYS A 25 14.35 -0.82 -4.90
C LYS A 25 14.55 -1.19 -3.43
N LEU A 26 13.47 -1.28 -2.69
CA LEU A 26 13.49 -1.65 -1.28
C LEU A 26 12.91 -3.04 -1.07
N THR A 27 13.54 -3.81 -0.19
CA THR A 27 12.95 -5.04 0.34
C THR A 27 11.84 -4.66 1.32
N GLN A 28 11.02 -5.64 1.71
CA GLN A 28 10.00 -5.40 2.74
C GLN A 28 10.63 -4.95 4.07
N ILE A 29 11.76 -5.54 4.43
CA ILE A 29 12.47 -5.17 5.67
C ILE A 29 12.96 -3.73 5.59
N GLN A 30 13.55 -3.34 4.48
CA GLN A 30 14.03 -1.98 4.30
C GLN A 30 12.88 -0.95 4.31
N ALA A 31 11.77 -1.29 3.66
CA ALA A 31 10.59 -0.44 3.69
C ALA A 31 10.05 -0.31 5.11
N ALA A 32 9.99 -1.41 5.85
CA ALA A 32 9.54 -1.40 7.24
C ALA A 32 10.41 -0.48 8.09
N GLU A 33 11.73 -0.54 7.92
CA GLU A 33 12.65 0.34 8.63
C GLU A 33 12.35 1.82 8.35
N ARG A 34 12.14 2.17 7.09
CA ARG A 34 11.81 3.55 6.70
C ARG A 34 10.48 4.01 7.30
N LEU A 35 9.53 3.10 7.41
CA LEU A 35 8.20 3.43 7.92
C LEU A 35 8.12 3.37 9.44
N GLY A 36 9.18 2.89 10.11
CA GLY A 36 9.13 2.67 11.56
C GLY A 36 8.13 1.59 11.94
N ARG A 37 7.96 0.59 11.09
CA ARG A 37 7.03 -0.52 11.28
C ARG A 37 7.76 -1.85 11.16
N THR A 38 7.04 -2.93 11.43
CA THR A 38 7.59 -4.29 11.29
C THR A 38 7.47 -4.77 9.85
N GLN A 39 8.28 -5.78 9.49
CA GLN A 39 8.13 -6.44 8.21
C GLN A 39 6.75 -7.09 8.07
N SER A 40 6.21 -7.63 9.15
CA SER A 40 4.87 -8.21 9.14
C SER A 40 3.80 -7.18 8.73
N PHE A 41 3.93 -5.94 9.22
CA PHE A 41 3.04 -4.86 8.82
C PHE A 41 3.07 -4.65 7.31
N VAL A 42 4.27 -4.57 6.73
CA VAL A 42 4.43 -4.38 5.29
C VAL A 42 3.88 -5.58 4.51
N SER A 43 4.22 -6.77 4.94
CA SER A 43 3.76 -8.01 4.30
C SER A 43 2.25 -8.12 4.32
N GLU A 44 1.62 -7.83 5.45
CA GLU A 44 0.16 -7.91 5.58
C GLU A 44 -0.56 -6.92 4.68
N ILE A 45 -0.03 -5.69 4.57
CA ILE A 45 -0.60 -4.70 3.67
C ILE A 45 -0.48 -5.18 2.23
N GLU A 46 0.69 -5.64 1.83
CA GLU A 46 0.93 -6.05 0.44
C GLU A 46 0.08 -7.25 0.03
N ARG A 47 -0.27 -8.10 0.98
CA ARG A 47 -1.14 -9.26 0.72
C ARG A 47 -2.63 -8.93 0.84
N GLY A 48 -2.97 -7.69 1.19
CA GLY A 48 -4.35 -7.29 1.33
C GLY A 48 -5.02 -7.78 2.61
N LEU A 49 -4.23 -8.16 3.61
CA LEU A 49 -4.74 -8.68 4.88
C LEU A 49 -5.00 -7.58 5.91
N ARG A 50 -4.60 -6.36 5.64
CA ARG A 50 -4.74 -5.22 6.52
C ARG A 50 -5.26 -4.03 5.73
N ARG A 51 -6.25 -3.34 6.29
CA ARG A 51 -6.75 -2.10 5.71
C ARG A 51 -5.74 -0.99 5.89
N VAL A 52 -5.72 -0.06 4.94
CA VAL A 52 -4.83 1.10 4.96
C VAL A 52 -5.70 2.33 4.81
N ASP A 53 -5.63 3.24 5.76
CA ASP A 53 -6.39 4.48 5.63
C ASP A 53 -5.64 5.52 4.80
N VAL A 54 -6.31 6.64 4.52
CA VAL A 54 -5.76 7.68 3.64
C VAL A 54 -4.46 8.25 4.20
N LEU A 55 -4.39 8.50 5.50
CA LEU A 55 -3.19 9.07 6.10
C LEU A 55 -2.03 8.07 6.04
N GLU A 56 -2.30 6.79 6.27
CA GLU A 56 -1.28 5.75 6.15
C GLU A 56 -0.73 5.67 4.73
N ILE A 57 -1.59 5.78 3.72
CA ILE A 57 -1.14 5.78 2.33
C ILE A 57 -0.18 6.94 2.07
N ILE A 58 -0.50 8.12 2.57
CA ILE A 58 0.37 9.30 2.41
C ILE A 58 1.71 9.06 3.09
N LEU A 59 1.70 8.56 4.33
CA LEU A 59 2.93 8.31 5.07
C LEU A 59 3.77 7.20 4.43
N ILE A 60 3.13 6.15 3.94
CA ILE A 60 3.82 5.06 3.23
C ILE A 60 4.47 5.61 1.96
N ALA A 61 3.73 6.37 1.17
CA ALA A 61 4.27 6.95 -0.07
C ALA A 61 5.51 7.81 0.23
N ARG A 62 5.45 8.65 1.24
CA ARG A 62 6.58 9.50 1.63
C ARG A 62 7.76 8.67 2.09
N GLY A 63 7.53 7.64 2.88
CA GLY A 63 8.59 6.73 3.33
C GLY A 63 9.26 6.00 2.18
N LEU A 64 8.53 5.69 1.13
CA LEU A 64 9.04 5.06 -0.08
C LEU A 64 9.56 6.08 -1.10
N ARG A 65 9.49 7.37 -0.79
CA ARG A 65 9.85 8.46 -1.70
C ARG A 65 9.03 8.42 -2.98
N ALA A 66 7.78 7.96 -2.89
CA ALA A 66 6.83 7.96 -3.97
C ALA A 66 5.95 9.21 -3.87
N ASN A 67 5.42 9.65 -5.00
CA ASN A 67 4.46 10.76 -5.01
C ASN A 67 3.10 10.23 -4.53
N PRO A 68 2.55 10.74 -3.41
CA PRO A 68 1.29 10.23 -2.88
C PRO A 68 0.12 10.36 -3.85
N LEU A 69 0.07 11.45 -4.63
CA LEU A 69 -1.02 11.66 -5.58
C LEU A 69 -0.97 10.65 -6.72
N LYS A 70 0.23 10.36 -7.22
CA LYS A 70 0.40 9.35 -8.27
C LYS A 70 0.07 7.96 -7.77
N LEU A 71 0.52 7.64 -6.57
CA LEU A 71 0.21 6.34 -5.96
C LEU A 71 -1.29 6.18 -5.77
N PHE A 72 -1.96 7.22 -5.26
CA PHE A 72 -3.40 7.18 -5.07
C PHE A 72 -4.14 7.02 -6.40
N ALA A 73 -3.66 7.69 -7.45
CA ALA A 73 -4.25 7.56 -8.78
C ALA A 73 -4.10 6.12 -9.31
N GLU A 74 -2.96 5.48 -9.09
CA GLU A 74 -2.76 4.08 -9.46
C GLU A 74 -3.74 3.16 -8.74
N ILE A 75 -3.91 3.38 -7.44
CA ILE A 75 -4.86 2.61 -6.63
C ILE A 75 -6.28 2.80 -7.17
N ALA A 76 -6.66 4.04 -7.42
CA ALA A 76 -8.00 4.35 -7.91
C ALA A 76 -8.29 3.67 -9.26
N ARG A 77 -7.32 3.71 -10.17
CA ARG A 77 -7.48 3.06 -11.48
C ARG A 77 -7.54 1.54 -11.35
N SER A 78 -6.68 0.97 -10.52
CA SER A 78 -6.56 -0.48 -10.37
C SER A 78 -7.73 -1.08 -9.60
N ALA A 79 -8.27 -0.35 -8.62
CA ALA A 79 -9.43 -0.81 -7.86
C ALA A 79 -10.71 -0.85 -8.69
N GLY A 80 -10.74 -0.03 -9.76
CA GLY A 80 -11.90 0.03 -10.62
C GLY A 80 -13.11 0.68 -9.94
N PRO A 81 -14.26 0.70 -10.62
CA PRO A 81 -15.47 1.23 -10.02
C PRO A 81 -15.99 0.32 -8.92
N ALA A 82 -16.69 0.91 -7.95
CA ALA A 82 -17.26 0.17 -6.82
C ALA A 82 -18.32 -0.84 -7.28
#